data_eede0ddaf8468418594151f498d7a24f
#
_entry.id   eede0ddaf8468418594151f498d7a24f
#
_cell.length_a   1.000
_cell.length_b   1.000
_cell.length_c   1.000
_cell.angle_alpha   90.00
_cell.angle_beta   90.00
_cell.angle_gamma   90.00
#
_symmetry.space_group_name_H-M   'P 1'
#
loop_
_entity.id
_entity.type
_entity.pdbx_description
1 polymer ?
#
loop_
_entity_poly.entity_id
_entity_poly.type
_entity_poly.pdbx_seq_one_letter_code
_entity_poly.pdbx_strand_id
1 'polypeptide(L)'
;MKHKEKYKMVFKTHDGEWHTHSTYDYKECVGYKDKLLNAYTCSEIKIFHYELVGLNIGQPRCVYNAEGLISLETAIEDVERVSPHMF
;
A
#
# COMPACT_ATOMS: atom_id res chain seq x y z
N MET A 1 12.25 16.68 17.76
CA MET A 1 12.29 16.18 17.33
C MET A 1 12.29 15.92 16.43
N LYS A 2 12.29 15.37 16.18
CA LYS A 2 12.36 15.49 15.15
C LYS A 2 12.29 14.42 14.29
N HIS A 3 11.47 14.43 13.35
CA HIS A 3 11.25 13.38 12.39
C HIS A 3 12.33 13.49 11.33
N LYS A 4 13.18 12.47 11.27
CA LYS A 4 14.25 12.43 10.30
C LYS A 4 13.89 11.54 9.11
N GLU A 5 12.72 10.94 9.13
CA GLU A 5 12.28 10.07 8.08
C GLU A 5 10.84 10.38 7.70
N LYS A 6 10.53 10.17 6.46
CA LYS A 6 9.17 10.36 5.97
C LYS A 6 8.84 9.21 5.04
N TYR A 7 7.63 8.72 5.16
CA TYR A 7 7.13 7.64 4.32
C TYR A 7 5.96 8.17 3.51
N LYS A 8 5.99 7.93 2.22
CA LYS A 8 4.90 8.32 1.33
C LYS A 8 4.38 7.09 0.64
N MET A 9 3.11 6.80 0.85
CA MET A 9 2.47 5.68 0.19
C MET A 9 1.63 6.23 -0.95
N VAL A 10 1.78 5.64 -2.14
CA VAL A 10 0.91 5.94 -3.27
C VAL A 10 0.18 4.65 -3.59
N PHE A 11 -1.11 4.74 -3.84
CA PHE A 11 -1.88 3.56 -4.17
C PHE A 11 -2.94 3.90 -5.21
N LYS A 12 -3.26 2.91 -6.00
CA LYS A 12 -4.22 3.04 -7.07
C LYS A 12 -5.44 2.21 -6.71
N THR A 13 -6.61 2.84 -6.69
CA THR A 13 -7.84 2.12 -6.41
C THR A 13 -8.28 1.35 -7.66
N HIS A 14 -9.23 0.44 -7.50
CA HIS A 14 -9.65 -0.39 -8.63
C HIS A 14 -10.37 0.40 -9.72
N ASP A 15 -10.82 1.60 -9.40
CA ASP A 15 -11.43 2.48 -10.42
C ASP A 15 -10.39 3.28 -11.18
N GLY A 16 -9.10 3.08 -10.87
CA GLY A 16 -8.02 3.72 -11.61
C GLY A 16 -7.51 5.02 -11.04
N GLU A 17 -8.00 5.44 -9.88
CA GLU A 17 -7.56 6.69 -9.28
C GLU A 17 -6.36 6.49 -8.36
N TRP A 18 -5.43 7.43 -8.41
CA TRP A 18 -4.25 7.41 -7.56
C TRP A 18 -4.47 8.28 -6.32
N HIS A 19 -4.02 7.77 -5.19
CA HIS A 19 -4.11 8.47 -3.92
C HIS A 19 -2.75 8.43 -3.23
N THR A 20 -2.53 9.36 -2.30
CA THR A 20 -1.30 9.39 -1.53
C THR A 20 -1.62 9.48 -0.05
N HIS A 21 -0.71 8.94 0.76
CA HIS A 21 -0.80 9.03 2.21
C HIS A 21 0.63 9.18 2.73
N SER A 22 0.87 10.23 3.51
CA SER A 22 2.20 10.50 4.03
C SER A 22 2.21 10.38 5.55
N THR A 23 3.30 9.86 6.09
CA THR A 23 3.46 9.71 7.53
C THR A 23 4.94 9.75 7.86
N TYR A 24 5.23 10.01 9.13
CA TYR A 24 6.60 9.98 9.64
C TYR A 24 6.88 8.70 10.41
N ASP A 25 5.89 7.83 10.56
CA ASP A 25 6.03 6.59 11.31
C ASP A 25 5.82 5.40 10.39
N TYR A 26 6.84 4.55 10.29
CA TYR A 26 6.77 3.39 9.42
C TYR A 26 5.65 2.42 9.83
N LYS A 27 5.46 2.24 11.14
CA LYS A 27 4.41 1.36 11.63
C LYS A 27 3.02 1.84 11.23
N GLU A 28 2.84 3.16 11.28
CA GLU A 28 1.58 3.75 10.87
C GLU A 28 1.34 3.53 9.38
N CYS A 29 2.40 3.69 8.58
CA CYS A 29 2.32 3.47 7.15
C CYS A 29 1.97 2.02 6.83
N VAL A 30 2.61 1.07 7.50
CA VAL A 30 2.35 -0.35 7.30
C VAL A 30 0.93 -0.70 7.73
N GLY A 31 0.47 -0.12 8.83
CA GLY A 31 -0.90 -0.35 9.30
C GLY A 31 -1.94 0.11 8.30
N TYR A 32 -1.71 1.25 7.70
CA TYR A 32 -2.62 1.76 6.67
C TYR A 32 -2.59 0.88 5.42
N LYS A 33 -1.40 0.46 5.02
CA LYS A 33 -1.24 -0.45 3.89
C LYS A 33 -2.01 -1.74 4.13
N ASP A 34 -1.88 -2.31 5.33
CA ASP A 34 -2.56 -3.55 5.66
C ASP A 34 -4.08 -3.39 5.61
N LYS A 35 -4.60 -2.24 6.04
CA LYS A 35 -6.03 -1.98 5.95
C LYS A 35 -6.49 -1.98 4.51
N LEU A 36 -5.71 -1.34 3.62
CA LEU A 36 -6.06 -1.30 2.21
C LEU A 36 -6.04 -2.68 1.58
N LEU A 37 -5.04 -3.49 1.92
CA LEU A 37 -4.92 -4.84 1.40
C LEU A 37 -6.07 -5.72 1.88
N ASN A 38 -6.37 -5.65 3.18
CA ASN A 38 -7.42 -6.48 3.76
C ASN A 38 -8.81 -6.11 3.26
N ALA A 39 -8.99 -4.86 2.85
CA ALA A 39 -10.27 -4.39 2.33
C ALA A 39 -10.37 -4.54 0.80
N TYR A 40 -9.31 -5.00 0.16
CA TYR A 40 -9.29 -5.16 -1.30
C TYR A 40 -9.66 -3.87 -2.03
N THR A 41 -9.17 -2.73 -1.51
CA THR A 41 -9.58 -1.44 -2.04
C THR A 41 -8.69 -0.91 -3.16
N CYS A 42 -7.52 -1.50 -3.34
CA CYS A 42 -6.57 -0.98 -4.33
C CYS A 42 -5.96 -2.08 -5.17
N SER A 43 -5.55 -1.71 -6.38
CA SER A 43 -4.91 -2.64 -7.32
C SER A 43 -3.40 -2.53 -7.29
N GLU A 44 -2.87 -1.46 -6.70
CA GLU A 44 -1.44 -1.21 -6.69
C GLU A 44 -1.07 -0.36 -5.49
N ILE A 45 0.01 -0.71 -4.79
CA ILE A 45 0.51 0.07 -3.65
C ILE A 45 2.02 0.18 -3.74
N LYS A 46 2.54 1.38 -3.52
CA LYS A 46 3.98 1.60 -3.42
C LYS A 46 4.24 2.48 -2.22
N ILE A 47 5.28 2.15 -1.46
CA ILE A 47 5.71 2.96 -0.32
C ILE A 47 7.13 3.43 -0.57
N PHE A 48 7.33 4.73 -0.44
CA PHE A 48 8.65 5.34 -0.61
C PHE A 48 9.13 5.89 0.72
N HIS A 49 10.39 5.68 0.98
CA HIS A 49 11.06 6.18 2.17
C HIS A 49 11.95 7.35 1.77
N TYR A 50 11.79 8.46 2.49
CA TYR A 50 12.61 9.65 2.31
C TYR A 50 13.39 9.91 3.58
N GLU A 51 14.69 10.02 3.46
CA GLU A 51 15.51 10.39 4.59
C GLU A 51 15.67 11.91 4.60
N LEU A 52 15.40 12.52 5.75
CA LEU A 52 15.51 13.96 5.89
C LEU A 52 16.87 14.29 6.47
N VAL A 53 17.64 15.08 5.73
CA VAL A 53 19.01 15.45 6.14
C VAL A 53 19.06 16.97 6.23
N GLY A 54 18.99 17.48 7.46
CA GLY A 54 18.94 18.91 7.70
C GLY A 54 17.71 19.52 7.06
N LEU A 55 17.91 20.44 6.15
CA LEU A 55 16.82 21.08 5.42
C LEU A 55 16.54 20.41 4.08
N ASN A 56 17.27 19.35 3.78
CA ASN A 56 17.15 18.67 2.50
C ASN A 56 16.42 17.35 2.64
N ILE A 57 15.76 16.95 1.55
CA ILE A 57 15.11 15.65 1.47
C ILE A 57 16.00 14.77 0.60
N GLY A 58 16.38 13.62 1.13
CA GLY A 58 17.19 12.66 0.39
C GLY A 58 16.42 12.00 -0.74
N GLN A 59 17.14 11.21 -1.51
CA GLN A 59 16.53 10.48 -2.62
C GLN A 59 15.48 9.48 -2.08
N PRO A 60 14.30 9.44 -2.69
CA PRO A 60 13.29 8.46 -2.27
C PRO A 60 13.74 7.05 -2.61
N ARG A 61 13.40 6.12 -1.74
CA ARG A 61 13.70 4.72 -1.95
C ARG A 61 12.41 3.92 -1.83
N CYS A 62 12.12 3.09 -2.82
CA CYS A 62 10.94 2.26 -2.76
C CYS A 62 11.19 1.11 -1.80
N VAL A 63 10.42 1.04 -0.72
CA VAL A 63 10.59 0.00 0.30
C VAL A 63 9.46 -1.03 0.25
N TYR A 64 8.43 -0.79 -0.54
CA TYR A 64 7.34 -1.75 -0.72
C TYR A 64 6.69 -1.50 -2.08
N ASN A 65 6.40 -2.56 -2.79
CA ASN A 65 5.76 -2.47 -4.10
C ASN A 65 4.90 -3.70 -4.32
N ALA A 66 3.61 -3.49 -4.56
CA ALA A 66 2.67 -4.56 -4.87
C ALA A 66 1.81 -4.10 -6.04
N GLU A 67 1.72 -4.94 -7.06
CA GLU A 67 0.95 -4.64 -8.26
C GLU A 67 0.04 -5.81 -8.60
N GLY A 68 -0.96 -5.54 -9.42
CA GLY A 68 -1.87 -6.59 -9.85
C GLY A 68 -2.73 -7.16 -8.74
N LEU A 69 -3.03 -6.35 -7.73
CA LEU A 69 -3.87 -6.79 -6.62
C LEU A 69 -5.31 -6.92 -7.11
N ILE A 70 -6.00 -7.94 -6.60
CA ILE A 70 -7.36 -8.24 -7.06
C ILE A 70 -8.40 -7.49 -6.23
N SER A 71 -9.58 -7.33 -6.80
CA SER A 71 -10.70 -6.72 -6.09
C SER A 71 -11.37 -7.76 -5.20
N LEU A 72 -12.22 -7.28 -4.30
CA LEU A 72 -12.98 -8.18 -3.44
C LEU A 72 -13.83 -9.14 -4.25
N GLU A 73 -14.44 -8.64 -5.32
CA GLU A 73 -15.27 -9.47 -6.18
C GLU A 73 -14.48 -10.61 -6.81
N THR A 74 -13.29 -10.30 -7.31
CA THR A 74 -12.43 -11.32 -7.90
C THR A 74 -11.97 -12.33 -6.84
N ALA A 75 -11.67 -11.85 -5.63
CA ALA A 75 -11.25 -12.74 -4.56
C ALA A 75 -12.38 -13.71 -4.18
N ILE A 76 -13.61 -13.21 -4.14
CA ILE A 76 -14.77 -14.06 -3.83
C ILE A 76 -14.95 -15.09 -4.93
N GLU A 77 -14.85 -14.70 -6.19
CA GLU A 77 -14.99 -15.61 -7.31
C GLU A 77 -13.97 -16.74 -7.25
N ASP A 78 -12.72 -16.39 -6.90
CA ASP A 78 -11.65 -17.38 -6.81
C ASP A 78 -11.94 -18.38 -5.69
N VAL A 79 -12.44 -17.93 -4.56
CA VAL A 79 -12.80 -18.81 -3.46
C VAL A 79 -13.94 -19.74 -3.86
N GLU A 80 -14.96 -19.20 -4.50
CA GLU A 80 -16.11 -20.01 -4.94
C GLU A 80 -15.71 -21.04 -5.98
N ARG A 81 -14.75 -20.71 -6.84
CA ARG A 81 -14.27 -21.63 -7.85
C ARG A 81 -13.56 -22.82 -7.25
N VAL A 82 -12.86 -22.60 -6.15
CA VAL A 82 -12.05 -23.65 -5.51
C VAL A 82 -12.85 -24.43 -4.48
N SER A 83 -13.64 -23.73 -3.68
CA SER A 83 -14.35 -24.35 -2.56
C SER A 83 -15.23 -25.55 -2.91
N PRO A 84 -16.01 -25.53 -4.00
CA PRO A 84 -16.86 -26.66 -4.32
C PRO A 84 -16.12 -27.98 -4.51
N HIS A 85 -14.86 -27.91 -4.86
CA HIS A 85 -14.07 -29.12 -5.08
C HIS A 85 -13.52 -29.70 -3.79
N MET A 86 -13.65 -28.99 -2.69
CA MET A 86 -13.14 -29.44 -1.41
C MET A 86 -14.22 -30.13 -0.57
N PHE A 87 -15.43 -30.06 -1.02
CA PHE A 87 -16.58 -30.67 -0.36
C PHE A 87 -17.27 -31.63 -1.30
#